data_74df636fe45c54d84c8a7bdfc0d60cb7
#
_entry.id   74df636fe45c54d84c8a7bdfc0d60cb7
#
_cell.length_a   1.000
_cell.length_b   1.000
_cell.length_c   1.000
_cell.angle_alpha   90.00
_cell.angle_beta   90.00
_cell.angle_gamma   90.00
#
_symmetry.space_group_name_H-M   'P 1'
#
loop_
_entity.id
_entity.type
_entity.pdbx_description
1 polymer ?
#
loop_
_entity_poly.entity_id
_entity_poly.type
_entity_poly.pdbx_seq_one_letter_code
_entity_poly.pdbx_strand_id
1 'polypeptide(L)'
;NSKDSKKVMFMGSSERVLGLIKIKSAEIYPNLEVVTYSPPYKPEFSKEDNDAIVTAINSENPDLLWIGMTAPKQEKWTYTHWNELNIHCHVGTIGAVFDFFAGTAKRAPQWWQDHSLEWLYRLIIEPKRMWRRYIIGNSLFIRNILKEMYENIRVHVHY
;
A
#
# COMPACT_ATOMS: atom_id res chain seq x y z
N ASN A 1 13.59 13.49 -30.43
CA ASN A 1 12.65 13.49 -29.27
C ASN A 1 12.68 12.10 -28.64
N SER A 2 13.64 11.83 -27.73
CA SER A 2 13.53 10.68 -26.83
C SER A 2 12.33 10.95 -25.94
N LYS A 3 11.26 10.20 -26.10
CA LYS A 3 10.22 10.11 -25.08
C LYS A 3 10.93 9.48 -23.87
N ASP A 4 11.23 10.27 -22.86
CA ASP A 4 11.76 9.76 -21.61
C ASP A 4 10.73 8.76 -21.07
N SER A 5 11.12 7.47 -21.09
CA SER A 5 10.30 6.41 -20.50
C SER A 5 10.19 6.69 -19.03
N LYS A 6 8.96 6.80 -18.50
CA LYS A 6 8.73 6.99 -17.08
C LYS A 6 9.01 5.69 -16.35
N LYS A 7 9.78 5.78 -15.27
CA LYS A 7 10.15 4.63 -14.44
C LYS A 7 9.22 4.49 -13.24
N VAL A 8 8.56 3.35 -13.15
CA VAL A 8 7.69 3.01 -12.02
C VAL A 8 8.26 1.83 -11.26
N MET A 9 8.45 2.00 -9.96
CA MET A 9 8.94 0.95 -9.09
C MET A 9 7.82 0.35 -8.24
N PHE A 10 7.73 -0.97 -8.21
CA PHE A 10 6.88 -1.73 -7.30
C PHE A 10 7.77 -2.43 -6.26
N MET A 11 7.68 -1.97 -5.01
CA MET A 11 8.42 -2.49 -3.87
C MET A 11 7.50 -3.21 -2.89
N GLY A 12 7.79 -4.44 -2.56
CA GLY A 12 6.96 -5.26 -1.66
C GLY A 12 6.40 -6.50 -2.34
N SER A 13 5.47 -7.20 -1.66
CA SER A 13 4.87 -8.43 -2.17
C SER A 13 5.90 -9.53 -2.47
N SER A 14 5.47 -10.60 -3.14
CA SER A 14 6.33 -11.71 -3.54
C SER A 14 6.85 -11.55 -4.97
N GLU A 15 7.98 -12.17 -5.27
CA GLU A 15 8.57 -12.22 -6.63
C GLU A 15 7.56 -12.68 -7.67
N ARG A 16 6.70 -13.66 -7.33
CA ARG A 16 5.65 -14.15 -8.22
C ARG A 16 4.66 -13.03 -8.58
N VAL A 17 4.18 -12.29 -7.60
CA VAL A 17 3.21 -11.19 -7.82
C VAL A 17 3.86 -10.07 -8.62
N LEU A 18 5.09 -9.71 -8.28
CA LEU A 18 5.84 -8.68 -8.99
C LEU A 18 6.12 -9.07 -10.44
N GLY A 19 6.43 -10.34 -10.71
CA GLY A 19 6.59 -10.86 -12.07
C GLY A 19 5.31 -10.71 -12.91
N LEU A 20 4.15 -11.03 -12.33
CA LEU A 20 2.85 -10.83 -12.99
C LEU A 20 2.53 -9.36 -13.24
N ILE A 21 2.86 -8.48 -12.28
CA ILE A 21 2.73 -7.02 -12.44
C ILE A 21 3.58 -6.57 -13.63
N LYS A 22 4.83 -7.01 -13.72
CA LYS A 22 5.75 -6.64 -14.80
C LYS A 22 5.24 -7.06 -16.18
N ILE A 23 4.77 -8.30 -16.31
CA ILE A 23 4.19 -8.82 -17.56
C ILE A 23 2.97 -7.99 -17.96
N LYS A 24 2.03 -7.81 -17.04
CA LYS A 24 0.79 -7.09 -17.32
C LYS A 24 1.02 -5.60 -17.60
N SER A 25 1.98 -5.00 -16.92
CA SER A 25 2.36 -3.62 -17.18
C SER A 25 2.96 -3.44 -18.58
N ALA A 26 3.78 -4.40 -19.03
CA ALA A 26 4.36 -4.36 -20.38
C ALA A 26 3.29 -4.48 -21.47
N GLU A 27 2.23 -5.26 -21.23
CA GLU A 27 1.09 -5.39 -22.14
C GLU A 27 0.25 -4.12 -22.23
N ILE A 28 -0.05 -3.50 -21.07
CA ILE A 28 -0.97 -2.34 -20.99
C ILE A 28 -0.24 -1.02 -21.23
N TYR A 29 0.99 -0.92 -20.74
CA TYR A 29 1.79 0.31 -20.75
C TYR A 29 3.18 0.09 -21.36
N PRO A 30 3.29 -0.19 -22.65
CA PRO A 30 4.57 -0.59 -23.29
C PRO A 30 5.68 0.46 -23.24
N ASN A 31 5.33 1.73 -22.97
CA ASN A 31 6.28 2.84 -22.85
C ASN A 31 6.71 3.10 -21.41
N LEU A 32 6.31 2.26 -20.46
CA LEU A 32 6.63 2.40 -19.04
C LEU A 32 7.78 1.47 -18.67
N GLU A 33 8.83 2.01 -18.06
CA GLU A 33 9.88 1.19 -17.46
C GLU A 33 9.42 0.71 -16.08
N VAL A 34 9.23 -0.59 -15.91
CA VAL A 34 8.77 -1.18 -14.65
C VAL A 34 9.91 -1.91 -13.97
N VAL A 35 10.31 -1.41 -12.81
CA VAL A 35 11.28 -2.04 -11.91
C VAL A 35 10.58 -2.60 -10.68
N THR A 36 11.14 -3.66 -10.10
CA THR A 36 10.51 -4.37 -8.98
C THR A 36 11.54 -4.76 -7.94
N TYR A 37 11.13 -4.73 -6.66
CA TYR A 37 11.94 -5.22 -5.56
C TYR A 37 11.07 -5.97 -4.55
N SER A 38 11.42 -7.24 -4.27
CA SER A 38 10.73 -8.07 -3.28
C SER A 38 11.59 -8.18 -2.02
N PRO A 39 11.24 -7.49 -0.93
CA PRO A 39 11.95 -7.66 0.33
C PRO A 39 11.61 -9.01 0.96
N PRO A 40 12.45 -9.53 1.88
CA PRO A 40 12.17 -10.79 2.56
C PRO A 40 10.85 -10.73 3.34
N TYR A 41 10.11 -11.84 3.34
CA TYR A 41 8.83 -11.93 4.05
C TYR A 41 9.07 -12.15 5.54
N LYS A 42 9.10 -11.04 6.30
CA LYS A 42 9.33 -11.03 7.76
C LYS A 42 8.33 -10.06 8.42
N PRO A 43 7.93 -10.28 9.69
CA PRO A 43 7.12 -9.31 10.44
C PRO A 43 7.83 -7.95 10.56
N GLU A 44 9.10 -7.96 10.89
CA GLU A 44 9.97 -6.79 11.00
C GLU A 44 11.24 -7.00 10.19
N PHE A 45 11.74 -5.94 9.58
CA PHE A 45 13.00 -5.96 8.83
C PHE A 45 14.18 -5.73 9.75
N SER A 46 15.28 -6.44 9.51
CA SER A 46 16.56 -6.12 10.14
C SER A 46 17.13 -4.82 9.56
N LYS A 47 18.22 -4.33 10.15
CA LYS A 47 18.91 -3.16 9.61
C LYS A 47 19.38 -3.41 8.18
N GLU A 48 19.98 -4.57 7.95
CA GLU A 48 20.49 -4.99 6.64
C GLU A 48 19.37 -5.09 5.59
N ASP A 49 18.20 -5.60 5.98
CA ASP A 49 17.03 -5.62 5.09
C ASP A 49 16.59 -4.19 4.73
N ASN A 50 16.53 -3.29 5.71
CA ASN A 50 16.16 -1.89 5.49
C ASN A 50 17.19 -1.18 4.60
N ASP A 51 18.47 -1.32 4.89
CA ASP A 51 19.56 -0.74 4.09
C ASP A 51 19.49 -1.24 2.63
N ALA A 52 19.18 -2.51 2.42
CA ALA A 52 19.02 -3.08 1.08
C ALA A 52 17.78 -2.51 0.34
N ILE A 53 16.66 -2.36 1.03
CA ILE A 53 15.45 -1.78 0.44
C ILE A 53 15.69 -0.31 0.06
N VAL A 54 16.24 0.49 0.98
CA VAL A 54 16.56 1.90 0.74
C VAL A 54 17.55 2.06 -0.42
N THR A 55 18.60 1.23 -0.43
CA THR A 55 19.59 1.22 -1.53
C THR A 55 18.94 0.89 -2.86
N ALA A 56 18.07 -0.12 -2.92
CA ALA A 56 17.39 -0.50 -4.15
C ALA A 56 16.49 0.64 -4.67
N ILE A 57 15.74 1.30 -3.80
CA ILE A 57 14.89 2.43 -4.19
C ILE A 57 15.73 3.61 -4.69
N ASN A 58 16.76 3.99 -3.95
CA ASN A 58 17.61 5.12 -4.28
C ASN A 58 18.40 4.91 -5.57
N SER A 59 18.90 3.67 -5.82
CA SER A 59 19.63 3.35 -7.04
C SER A 59 18.75 3.38 -8.29
N GLU A 60 17.49 2.98 -8.16
CA GLU A 60 16.55 3.01 -9.28
C GLU A 60 16.02 4.41 -9.57
N ASN A 61 15.96 5.28 -8.57
CA ASN A 61 15.47 6.66 -8.68
C ASN A 61 14.19 6.77 -9.54
N PRO A 62 13.09 6.13 -9.13
CA PRO A 62 11.87 6.04 -9.94
C PRO A 62 11.13 7.37 -10.02
N ASP A 63 10.32 7.58 -11.09
CA ASP A 63 9.35 8.67 -11.20
C ASP A 63 8.09 8.44 -10.36
N LEU A 64 7.83 7.15 -9.99
CA LEU A 64 6.69 6.74 -9.15
C LEU A 64 7.06 5.49 -8.37
N LEU A 65 6.87 5.52 -7.06
CA LEU A 65 7.13 4.39 -6.17
C LEU A 65 5.83 3.87 -5.55
N TRP A 66 5.49 2.62 -5.85
CA TRP A 66 4.41 1.90 -5.20
C TRP A 66 4.96 0.93 -4.16
N ILE A 67 4.44 1.04 -2.93
CA ILE A 67 4.81 0.16 -1.82
C ILE A 67 3.64 -0.76 -1.49
N GLY A 68 3.86 -2.07 -1.65
CA GLY A 68 2.85 -3.11 -1.49
C GLY A 68 3.20 -4.11 -0.40
N MET A 69 3.15 -3.68 0.85
CA MET A 69 3.28 -4.56 2.02
C MET A 69 1.95 -4.62 2.78
N THR A 70 1.89 -5.43 3.85
CA THR A 70 0.71 -5.48 4.71
C THR A 70 0.60 -4.21 5.56
N ALA A 71 -0.57 -3.58 5.57
CA ALA A 71 -0.85 -2.48 6.48
C ALA A 71 -0.89 -2.98 7.95
N PRO A 72 -0.36 -2.23 8.94
CA PRO A 72 0.25 -0.90 8.85
C PRO A 72 1.78 -0.90 8.61
N LYS A 73 2.38 -2.03 8.23
CA LYS A 73 3.83 -2.15 8.05
C LYS A 73 4.35 -1.20 6.97
N GLN A 74 3.66 -1.11 5.83
CA GLN A 74 4.07 -0.24 4.72
C GLN A 74 4.08 1.24 5.11
N GLU A 75 3.06 1.72 5.80
CA GLU A 75 2.95 3.10 6.25
C GLU A 75 4.05 3.43 7.27
N LYS A 76 4.23 2.55 8.27
CA LYS A 76 5.27 2.71 9.28
C LYS A 76 6.66 2.71 8.67
N TRP A 77 6.95 1.75 7.80
CA TRP A 77 8.24 1.64 7.13
C TRP A 77 8.55 2.89 6.31
N THR A 78 7.62 3.34 5.49
CA THR A 78 7.76 4.54 4.66
C THR A 78 8.01 5.77 5.52
N TYR A 79 7.25 5.94 6.60
CA TYR A 79 7.43 7.07 7.53
C TYR A 79 8.81 7.04 8.21
N THR A 80 9.23 5.87 8.70
CA THR A 80 10.50 5.74 9.44
C THR A 80 11.70 6.01 8.54
N HIS A 81 11.68 5.53 7.30
CA HIS A 81 12.81 5.64 6.36
C HIS A 81 12.69 6.79 5.36
N TRP A 82 11.69 7.68 5.53
CA TRP A 82 11.43 8.77 4.60
C TRP A 82 12.65 9.64 4.31
N ASN A 83 13.40 9.98 5.33
CA ASN A 83 14.59 10.85 5.22
C ASN A 83 15.82 10.13 4.63
N GLU A 84 15.77 8.81 4.50
CA GLU A 84 16.82 8.00 3.89
C GLU A 84 16.58 7.79 2.39
N LEU A 85 15.34 8.06 1.94
CA LEU A 85 14.96 7.97 0.53
C LEU A 85 15.39 9.24 -0.21
N ASN A 86 16.41 9.10 -1.06
CA ASN A 86 16.89 10.19 -1.92
C ASN A 86 16.18 10.16 -3.28
N ILE A 87 14.86 10.36 -3.26
CA ILE A 87 13.99 10.30 -4.45
C ILE A 87 13.15 11.57 -4.56
N HIS A 88 12.78 11.92 -5.81
CA HIS A 88 11.94 13.08 -6.13
C HIS A 88 10.68 12.64 -6.87
N CYS A 89 9.94 11.68 -6.30
CA CYS A 89 8.78 11.08 -6.94
C CYS A 89 7.58 10.97 -6.00
N HIS A 90 6.42 10.68 -6.55
CA HIS A 90 5.27 10.31 -5.74
C HIS A 90 5.46 8.90 -5.14
N VAL A 91 5.13 8.76 -3.86
CA VAL A 91 5.16 7.47 -3.15
C VAL A 91 3.76 7.11 -2.68
N GLY A 92 3.31 5.91 -3.00
CA GLY A 92 2.00 5.41 -2.58
C GLY A 92 2.09 4.04 -1.91
N THR A 93 1.51 3.94 -0.71
CA THR A 93 1.37 2.69 0.02
C THR A 93 0.03 2.06 -0.32
N ILE A 94 0.00 1.08 -1.22
CA ILE A 94 -1.24 0.58 -1.83
C ILE A 94 -1.56 -0.90 -1.53
N GLY A 95 -0.65 -1.61 -0.86
CA GLY A 95 -0.87 -2.96 -0.33
C GLY A 95 -1.52 -3.94 -1.31
N ALA A 96 -2.75 -4.35 -1.00
CA ALA A 96 -3.48 -5.37 -1.75
C ALA A 96 -3.79 -5.02 -3.21
N VAL A 97 -3.56 -3.78 -3.65
CA VAL A 97 -3.72 -3.39 -5.06
C VAL A 97 -2.75 -4.16 -5.96
N PHE A 98 -1.59 -4.55 -5.43
CA PHE A 98 -0.64 -5.40 -6.14
C PHE A 98 -1.28 -6.73 -6.56
N ASP A 99 -1.99 -7.38 -5.64
CA ASP A 99 -2.66 -8.65 -5.90
C ASP A 99 -3.81 -8.51 -6.90
N PHE A 100 -4.55 -7.41 -6.83
CA PHE A 100 -5.62 -7.13 -7.80
C PHE A 100 -5.08 -6.84 -9.19
N PHE A 101 -4.04 -6.04 -9.28
CA PHE A 101 -3.42 -5.72 -10.57
C PHE A 101 -2.75 -6.96 -11.18
N ALA A 102 -2.05 -7.75 -10.37
CA ALA A 102 -1.46 -9.02 -10.79
C ALA A 102 -2.53 -10.08 -11.17
N GLY A 103 -3.77 -9.94 -10.69
CA GLY A 103 -4.84 -10.92 -10.88
C GLY A 103 -4.75 -12.13 -9.95
N THR A 104 -3.94 -12.06 -8.90
CA THR A 104 -3.80 -13.12 -7.88
C THR A 104 -4.91 -13.10 -6.84
N ALA A 105 -5.55 -11.95 -6.64
CA ALA A 105 -6.74 -11.80 -5.81
C ALA A 105 -7.94 -11.33 -6.64
N LYS A 106 -9.10 -11.90 -6.38
CA LYS A 106 -10.36 -11.46 -6.99
C LYS A 106 -10.91 -10.26 -6.23
N ARG A 107 -11.28 -9.21 -6.95
CA ARG A 107 -12.11 -8.14 -6.40
C ARG A 107 -13.53 -8.65 -6.15
N ALA A 108 -14.24 -7.95 -5.28
CA ALA A 108 -15.66 -8.19 -5.11
C ALA A 108 -16.39 -8.06 -6.47
N PRO A 109 -17.47 -8.82 -6.72
CA PRO A 109 -18.33 -8.62 -7.88
C PRO A 109 -18.78 -7.16 -8.00
N GLN A 110 -19.04 -6.70 -9.23
CA GLN A 110 -19.32 -5.28 -9.52
C GLN A 110 -20.44 -4.71 -8.66
N TRP A 111 -21.51 -5.45 -8.46
CA TRP A 111 -22.62 -5.04 -7.59
C TRP A 111 -22.19 -4.65 -6.17
N TRP A 112 -21.27 -5.41 -5.56
CA TRP A 112 -20.74 -5.10 -4.22
C TRP A 112 -19.87 -3.84 -4.21
N GLN A 113 -19.16 -3.60 -5.31
CA GLN A 113 -18.33 -2.40 -5.48
C GLN A 113 -19.22 -1.16 -5.64
N ASP A 114 -20.24 -1.23 -6.48
CA ASP A 114 -21.17 -0.12 -6.78
C ASP A 114 -21.97 0.32 -5.53
N HIS A 115 -22.24 -0.62 -4.62
CA HIS A 115 -22.92 -0.33 -3.35
C HIS A 115 -21.98 -0.04 -2.17
N SER A 116 -20.67 0.13 -2.43
CA SER A 116 -19.66 0.35 -1.37
C SER A 116 -19.59 -0.77 -0.32
N LEU A 117 -20.01 -1.98 -0.68
CA LEU A 117 -20.05 -3.17 0.18
C LEU A 117 -18.85 -4.11 -0.03
N GLU A 118 -17.80 -3.68 -0.73
CA GLU A 118 -16.59 -4.49 -0.97
C GLU A 118 -15.97 -4.97 0.36
N TRP A 119 -15.99 -4.14 1.39
CA TRP A 119 -15.49 -4.50 2.73
C TRP A 119 -16.27 -5.67 3.35
N LEU A 120 -17.60 -5.73 3.16
CA LEU A 120 -18.45 -6.80 3.67
C LEU A 120 -18.20 -8.09 2.90
N TYR A 121 -18.06 -8.01 1.59
CA TYR A 121 -17.68 -9.16 0.75
C TYR A 121 -16.36 -9.76 1.22
N ARG A 122 -15.34 -8.93 1.48
CA ARG A 122 -14.04 -9.39 2.02
C ARG A 122 -14.17 -10.01 3.42
N LEU A 123 -15.03 -9.45 4.27
CA LEU A 123 -15.28 -10.01 5.59
C LEU A 123 -15.90 -11.41 5.50
N ILE A 124 -16.80 -11.63 4.54
CA ILE A 124 -17.43 -12.95 4.30
C ILE A 124 -16.41 -13.96 3.78
N ILE A 125 -15.55 -13.56 2.86
CA ILE A 125 -14.57 -14.47 2.22
C ILE A 125 -13.40 -14.79 3.16
N GLU A 126 -12.90 -13.79 3.91
CA GLU A 126 -11.74 -13.92 4.79
C GLU A 126 -12.07 -13.47 6.24
N PRO A 127 -13.02 -14.10 6.92
CA PRO A 127 -13.50 -13.60 8.22
C PRO A 127 -12.40 -13.54 9.26
N LYS A 128 -11.53 -14.56 9.36
CA LYS A 128 -10.45 -14.63 10.35
C LYS A 128 -9.42 -13.49 10.23
N ARG A 129 -9.18 -12.99 9.01
CA ARG A 129 -8.24 -11.91 8.75
C ARG A 129 -8.87 -10.53 8.91
N MET A 130 -10.16 -10.40 8.54
CA MET A 130 -10.83 -9.12 8.41
C MET A 130 -11.59 -8.68 9.66
N TRP A 131 -12.12 -9.62 10.50
CA TRP A 131 -12.96 -9.26 11.63
C TRP A 131 -12.27 -8.32 12.64
N ARG A 132 -11.00 -8.60 12.98
CA ARG A 132 -10.24 -7.73 13.89
C ARG A 132 -10.07 -6.32 13.32
N ARG A 133 -9.77 -6.23 12.03
CA ARG A 133 -9.55 -4.95 11.36
C ARG A 133 -10.84 -4.14 11.26
N TYR A 134 -11.96 -4.77 10.91
CA TYR A 134 -13.22 -4.07 10.73
C TYR A 134 -13.98 -3.83 12.02
N ILE A 135 -14.06 -4.81 12.91
CA ILE A 135 -14.83 -4.66 14.15
C ILE A 135 -14.02 -3.88 15.18
N ILE A 136 -12.81 -4.30 15.50
CA ILE A 136 -12.01 -3.63 16.53
C ILE A 136 -11.49 -2.29 16.03
N GLY A 137 -10.93 -2.24 14.81
CA GLY A 137 -10.35 -1.02 14.25
C GLY A 137 -11.38 0.09 14.06
N ASN A 138 -12.54 -0.24 13.46
CA ASN A 138 -13.59 0.76 13.24
C ASN A 138 -14.24 1.21 14.57
N SER A 139 -14.42 0.31 15.52
CA SER A 139 -14.97 0.69 16.84
C SER A 139 -14.04 1.63 17.60
N LEU A 140 -12.73 1.39 17.54
CA LEU A 140 -11.72 2.29 18.14
C LEU A 140 -11.68 3.63 17.43
N PHE A 141 -11.77 3.64 16.10
CA PHE A 141 -11.80 4.85 15.28
C PHE A 141 -13.02 5.72 15.62
N ILE A 142 -14.23 5.12 15.63
CA ILE A 142 -15.48 5.82 15.99
C ILE A 142 -15.39 6.38 17.40
N ARG A 143 -14.90 5.58 18.37
CA ARG A 143 -14.72 6.07 19.75
C ARG A 143 -13.78 7.26 19.81
N ASN A 144 -12.68 7.25 19.08
CA ASN A 144 -11.72 8.35 19.10
C ASN A 144 -12.30 9.62 18.44
N ILE A 145 -13.04 9.49 17.34
CA ILE A 145 -13.75 10.63 16.73
C ILE A 145 -14.78 11.23 17.69
N LEU A 146 -15.59 10.38 18.33
CA LEU A 146 -16.60 10.85 19.30
C LEU A 146 -15.94 11.58 20.47
N LYS A 147 -14.80 11.09 20.95
CA LYS A 147 -14.02 11.74 21.99
C LYS A 147 -13.51 13.10 21.55
N GLU A 148 -12.92 13.20 20.38
CA GLU A 148 -12.40 14.45 19.81
C GLU A 148 -13.53 15.46 19.57
N MET A 149 -14.66 15.02 19.04
CA MET A 149 -15.84 15.88 18.89
C MET A 149 -16.33 16.42 20.22
N TYR A 150 -16.40 15.58 21.26
CA TYR A 150 -16.79 16.00 22.60
C TYR A 150 -15.81 17.01 23.21
N GLU A 151 -14.51 16.79 23.07
CA GLU A 151 -13.47 17.72 23.54
C GLU A 151 -13.56 19.07 22.82
N ASN A 152 -13.76 19.08 21.50
CA ASN A 152 -13.93 20.30 20.70
C ASN A 152 -15.19 21.09 21.10
N ILE A 153 -16.31 20.41 21.33
CA ILE A 153 -17.55 21.06 21.80
C ILE A 153 -17.32 21.69 23.18
N ARG A 154 -16.63 21.00 24.09
CA ARG A 154 -16.35 21.49 25.43
C ARG A 154 -15.48 22.75 25.44
N VAL A 155 -14.52 22.84 24.52
CA VAL A 155 -13.67 24.04 24.36
C VAL A 155 -14.49 25.24 23.87
N HIS A 156 -15.47 25.04 22.98
CA HIS A 156 -16.30 26.13 22.43
C HIS A 156 -17.42 26.61 23.38
N VAL A 157 -17.76 25.84 24.43
CA VAL A 157 -18.78 26.23 25.41
C VAL A 157 -18.18 27.05 26.58
N HIS A 158 -16.85 27.14 26.66
CA HIS A 158 -16.16 27.89 27.73
C HIS A 158 -15.56 29.24 27.27
N TYR A 159 -15.94 29.67 26.06
CA TYR A 159 -15.74 31.04 25.57
C TYR A 159 -17.11 31.68 25.33
#